data_11b82ceffe5d65fe0cb732deb1c120d6
#
_entry.id   11b82ceffe5d65fe0cb732deb1c120d6
#
_cell.length_a   1.000
_cell.length_b   1.000
_cell.length_c   1.000
_cell.angle_alpha   90.00
_cell.angle_beta   90.00
_cell.angle_gamma   90.00
#
_symmetry.space_group_name_H-M   'P 1'
#
loop_
_entity.id
_entity.type
_entity.pdbx_description
1 polymer ?
#
loop_
_entity_poly.entity_id
_entity_poly.type
_entity_poly.pdbx_seq_one_letter_code
_entity_poly.pdbx_strand_id
1 'polypeptide(L)'
;MATGKPTPAAVAYDIQHILRDGGSAEHAKGVQWFFKEEIKSHGWYTAALREAAVRSRREIRKEFGLDFLVRVADRLFSGEILEEKSFAVFLLEKLTAEFRDAEFKLFESWLGRINSWADHDGLVHYLIAPMIVAKPARTRIVFRWAKSQDRSHRRAACVALIQGARQRMFFPEIIRLSSLLLSDEDDMVQKGLGWLLRETAKADPKPTVPYLMSIRDRAPRLVLRTACETLPSGTRKKILAKH
;
A
#
# COMPACT_ATOMS: atom_id res chain seq x y z
N MET A 1 -23.85 -19.72 -31.32
CA MET A 1 -23.30 -18.79 -30.30
C MET A 1 -22.16 -19.51 -29.62
N ALA A 2 -20.98 -18.96 -29.67
CA ALA A 2 -19.77 -19.62 -29.12
C ALA A 2 -19.85 -19.66 -27.58
N THR A 3 -20.10 -20.85 -27.02
CA THR A 3 -20.10 -21.12 -25.57
C THR A 3 -18.65 -21.30 -25.06
N GLY A 4 -17.77 -20.38 -25.41
CA GLY A 4 -16.41 -20.35 -24.86
C GLY A 4 -16.44 -19.85 -23.43
N LYS A 5 -15.62 -20.44 -22.54
CA LYS A 5 -15.42 -19.91 -21.18
C LYS A 5 -14.97 -18.45 -21.29
N PRO A 6 -15.50 -17.52 -20.43
CA PRO A 6 -15.10 -16.13 -20.46
C PRO A 6 -13.58 -15.98 -20.23
N THR A 7 -12.99 -14.97 -20.84
CA THR A 7 -11.59 -14.63 -20.61
C THR A 7 -11.44 -13.74 -19.37
N PRO A 8 -10.26 -13.69 -18.71
CA PRO A 8 -10.03 -12.72 -17.62
C PRO A 8 -10.29 -11.28 -18.03
N ALA A 9 -10.05 -10.92 -19.32
CA ALA A 9 -10.32 -9.60 -19.83
C ALA A 9 -11.82 -9.30 -19.93
N ALA A 10 -12.63 -10.27 -20.38
CA ALA A 10 -14.09 -10.12 -20.42
C ALA A 10 -14.68 -9.93 -19.02
N VAL A 11 -14.27 -10.75 -18.05
CA VAL A 11 -14.74 -10.62 -16.66
C VAL A 11 -14.29 -9.29 -16.04
N ALA A 12 -13.06 -8.83 -16.30
CA ALA A 12 -12.61 -7.52 -15.85
C ALA A 12 -13.45 -6.39 -16.48
N TYR A 13 -13.79 -6.48 -17.74
CA TYR A 13 -14.64 -5.52 -18.44
C TYR A 13 -16.06 -5.46 -17.82
N ASP A 14 -16.66 -6.61 -17.50
CA ASP A 14 -17.97 -6.67 -16.83
C ASP A 14 -17.92 -6.00 -15.45
N ILE A 15 -16.85 -6.24 -14.68
CA ILE A 15 -16.63 -5.58 -13.40
C ILE A 15 -16.50 -4.07 -13.57
N GLN A 16 -15.76 -3.60 -14.56
CA GLN A 16 -15.60 -2.16 -14.85
C GLN A 16 -16.96 -1.49 -15.16
N HIS A 17 -17.84 -2.17 -15.90
CA HIS A 17 -19.21 -1.70 -16.13
C HIS A 17 -20.00 -1.59 -14.83
N ILE A 18 -19.98 -2.64 -14.00
CA ILE A 18 -20.65 -2.64 -12.69
C ILE A 18 -20.13 -1.48 -11.82
N LEU A 19 -18.83 -1.27 -11.80
CA LEU A 19 -18.22 -0.18 -11.01
C LEU A 19 -18.62 1.20 -11.53
N ARG A 20 -18.65 1.40 -12.84
CA ARG A 20 -19.06 2.65 -13.45
C ARG A 20 -20.55 2.94 -13.17
N ASP A 21 -21.41 1.95 -13.37
CA ASP A 21 -22.85 2.12 -13.30
C ASP A 21 -23.35 2.21 -11.84
N GLY A 22 -22.64 1.62 -10.88
CA GLY A 22 -22.96 1.67 -9.45
C GLY A 22 -22.30 2.83 -8.68
N GLY A 23 -21.54 3.69 -9.35
CA GLY A 23 -20.87 4.83 -8.75
C GLY A 23 -21.79 6.03 -8.50
N SER A 24 -21.25 7.03 -7.79
CA SER A 24 -21.93 8.30 -7.49
C SER A 24 -21.07 9.48 -7.93
N ALA A 25 -21.56 10.27 -8.87
CA ALA A 25 -20.88 11.47 -9.35
C ALA A 25 -20.67 12.51 -8.22
N GLU A 26 -21.59 12.59 -7.26
CA GLU A 26 -21.46 13.47 -6.10
C GLU A 26 -20.33 12.98 -5.18
N HIS A 27 -20.29 11.68 -4.88
CA HIS A 27 -19.22 11.12 -4.06
C HIS A 27 -17.84 11.22 -4.75
N ALA A 28 -17.78 11.02 -6.06
CA ALA A 28 -16.54 11.17 -6.84
C ALA A 28 -15.93 12.58 -6.68
N LYS A 29 -16.76 13.62 -6.70
CA LYS A 29 -16.31 15.01 -6.41
C LYS A 29 -15.75 15.13 -5.00
N GLY A 30 -16.38 14.49 -4.01
CA GLY A 30 -15.90 14.49 -2.63
C GLY A 30 -14.56 13.73 -2.46
N VAL A 31 -14.36 12.66 -3.21
CA VAL A 31 -13.10 11.90 -3.19
C VAL A 31 -11.91 12.75 -3.63
N GLN A 32 -12.08 13.64 -4.62
CA GLN A 32 -11.01 14.52 -5.11
C GLN A 32 -10.36 15.37 -4.00
N TRP A 33 -11.10 15.75 -2.98
CA TRP A 33 -10.58 16.56 -1.85
C TRP A 33 -9.42 15.90 -1.08
N PHE A 34 -9.30 14.58 -1.12
CA PHE A 34 -8.24 13.86 -0.45
C PHE A 34 -6.93 13.77 -1.25
N PHE A 35 -6.95 14.23 -2.51
CA PHE A 35 -5.84 14.11 -3.43
C PHE A 35 -5.40 15.48 -3.95
N LYS A 36 -4.10 15.68 -4.09
CA LYS A 36 -3.53 16.87 -4.72
C LYS A 36 -3.58 16.78 -6.23
N GLU A 37 -3.39 15.56 -6.75
CA GLU A 37 -3.46 15.24 -8.17
C GLU A 37 -4.91 15.00 -8.60
N GLU A 38 -5.22 15.19 -9.87
CA GLU A 38 -6.51 14.82 -10.44
C GLU A 38 -6.72 13.30 -10.36
N ILE A 39 -7.85 12.87 -9.79
CA ILE A 39 -8.18 11.47 -9.61
C ILE A 39 -9.42 11.12 -10.45
N LYS A 40 -9.28 10.07 -11.26
CA LYS A 40 -10.42 9.46 -11.95
C LYS A 40 -11.11 8.49 -10.98
N SER A 41 -12.36 8.78 -10.63
CA SER A 41 -13.14 8.00 -9.67
C SER A 41 -14.57 7.81 -10.15
N HIS A 42 -15.12 6.63 -9.91
CA HIS A 42 -16.55 6.34 -10.07
C HIS A 42 -17.37 6.77 -8.85
N GLY A 43 -16.75 7.06 -7.72
CA GLY A 43 -17.42 7.53 -6.50
C GLY A 43 -18.09 6.42 -5.69
N TRP A 44 -17.40 5.32 -5.46
CA TRP A 44 -17.85 4.28 -4.55
C TRP A 44 -17.40 4.54 -3.10
N TYR A 45 -18.27 4.22 -2.15
CA TYR A 45 -17.86 4.08 -0.77
C TYR A 45 -17.02 2.82 -0.59
N THR A 46 -15.90 2.94 0.11
CA THR A 46 -14.92 1.84 0.29
C THR A 46 -15.55 0.56 0.86
N ALA A 47 -16.51 0.67 1.78
CA ALA A 47 -17.18 -0.50 2.37
C ALA A 47 -17.98 -1.26 1.32
N ALA A 48 -18.79 -0.56 0.53
CA ALA A 48 -19.60 -1.15 -0.54
C ALA A 48 -18.73 -1.77 -1.64
N LEU A 49 -17.65 -1.07 -2.03
CA LEU A 49 -16.67 -1.56 -3.00
C LEU A 49 -16.03 -2.88 -2.54
N ARG A 50 -15.60 -2.93 -1.26
CA ARG A 50 -15.00 -4.13 -0.68
C ARG A 50 -15.99 -5.29 -0.61
N GLU A 51 -17.23 -5.03 -0.25
CA GLU A 51 -18.29 -6.04 -0.22
C GLU A 51 -18.55 -6.63 -1.61
N ALA A 52 -18.64 -5.78 -2.64
CA ALA A 52 -18.77 -6.21 -4.03
C ALA A 52 -17.57 -7.07 -4.46
N ALA A 53 -16.35 -6.67 -4.13
CA ALA A 53 -15.15 -7.44 -4.44
C ALA A 53 -15.14 -8.81 -3.73
N VAL A 54 -15.62 -8.89 -2.50
CA VAL A 54 -15.74 -10.18 -1.78
C VAL A 54 -16.71 -11.13 -2.47
N ARG A 55 -17.86 -10.63 -2.97
CA ARG A 55 -18.82 -11.43 -3.73
C ARG A 55 -18.20 -11.94 -5.03
N SER A 56 -17.65 -11.04 -5.84
CA SER A 56 -16.99 -11.39 -7.13
C SER A 56 -15.83 -12.38 -6.93
N ARG A 57 -15.01 -12.21 -5.87
CA ARG A 57 -13.94 -13.15 -5.55
C ARG A 57 -14.47 -14.57 -5.33
N ARG A 58 -15.56 -14.72 -4.56
CA ARG A 58 -16.15 -16.05 -4.29
C ARG A 58 -16.63 -16.72 -5.56
N GLU A 59 -17.33 -15.99 -6.41
CA GLU A 59 -17.89 -16.49 -7.67
C GLU A 59 -16.78 -16.86 -8.66
N ILE A 60 -15.88 -15.92 -8.95
CA ILE A 60 -14.79 -16.13 -9.92
C ILE A 60 -13.88 -17.27 -9.47
N ARG A 61 -13.54 -17.31 -8.17
CA ARG A 61 -12.65 -18.35 -7.66
C ARG A 61 -13.29 -19.72 -7.69
N LYS A 62 -14.58 -19.83 -7.37
CA LYS A 62 -15.33 -21.09 -7.41
C LYS A 62 -15.38 -21.67 -8.84
N GLU A 63 -15.56 -20.80 -9.83
CA GLU A 63 -15.76 -21.22 -11.20
C GLU A 63 -14.44 -21.40 -12.00
N PHE A 64 -13.46 -20.52 -11.79
CA PHE A 64 -12.26 -20.43 -12.63
C PHE A 64 -10.94 -20.62 -11.87
N GLY A 65 -10.97 -20.63 -10.54
CA GLY A 65 -9.78 -20.81 -9.69
C GLY A 65 -8.97 -19.54 -9.45
N LEU A 66 -7.85 -19.71 -8.70
CA LEU A 66 -7.04 -18.60 -8.20
C LEU A 66 -6.27 -17.88 -9.31
N ASP A 67 -5.65 -18.62 -10.23
CA ASP A 67 -4.85 -18.03 -11.30
C ASP A 67 -5.69 -17.14 -12.25
N PHE A 68 -6.92 -17.56 -12.55
CA PHE A 68 -7.85 -16.74 -13.31
C PHE A 68 -8.21 -15.46 -12.55
N LEU A 69 -8.50 -15.55 -11.25
CA LEU A 69 -8.82 -14.39 -10.40
C LEU A 69 -7.66 -13.39 -10.37
N VAL A 70 -6.40 -13.87 -10.25
CA VAL A 70 -5.21 -13.01 -10.29
C VAL A 70 -5.10 -12.27 -11.62
N ARG A 71 -5.40 -12.95 -12.74
CA ARG A 71 -5.40 -12.31 -14.07
C ARG A 71 -6.51 -11.29 -14.24
N VAL A 72 -7.70 -11.51 -13.67
CA VAL A 72 -8.76 -10.49 -13.63
C VAL A 72 -8.32 -9.27 -12.84
N ALA A 73 -7.73 -9.48 -11.65
CA ALA A 73 -7.23 -8.38 -10.83
C ALA A 73 -6.10 -7.61 -11.53
N ASP A 74 -5.19 -8.27 -12.24
CA ASP A 74 -4.13 -7.61 -13.02
C ASP A 74 -4.70 -6.71 -14.12
N ARG A 75 -5.77 -7.13 -14.79
CA ARG A 75 -6.48 -6.30 -15.79
C ARG A 75 -7.10 -5.05 -15.16
N LEU A 76 -7.79 -5.21 -14.04
CA LEU A 76 -8.40 -4.08 -13.32
C LEU A 76 -7.34 -3.09 -12.81
N PHE A 77 -6.22 -3.60 -12.26
CA PHE A 77 -5.15 -2.75 -11.74
C PHE A 77 -4.39 -1.99 -12.84
N SER A 78 -4.52 -2.41 -14.10
CA SER A 78 -3.88 -1.75 -15.24
C SER A 78 -4.60 -0.47 -15.70
N GLY A 79 -5.84 -0.23 -15.24
CA GLY A 79 -6.62 0.97 -15.54
C GLY A 79 -6.13 2.21 -14.78
N GLU A 80 -6.87 3.31 -14.92
CA GLU A 80 -6.58 4.59 -14.28
C GLU A 80 -7.60 4.94 -13.18
N ILE A 81 -8.69 4.20 -13.09
CA ILE A 81 -9.79 4.47 -12.15
C ILE A 81 -9.45 3.96 -10.76
N LEU A 82 -9.63 4.82 -9.77
CA LEU A 82 -9.31 4.52 -8.35
C LEU A 82 -10.02 3.25 -7.84
N GLU A 83 -11.31 3.12 -8.14
CA GLU A 83 -12.11 1.99 -7.67
C GLU A 83 -11.73 0.68 -8.37
N GLU A 84 -11.34 0.70 -9.63
CA GLU A 84 -10.90 -0.49 -10.35
C GLU A 84 -9.64 -1.06 -9.73
N LYS A 85 -8.66 -0.20 -9.42
CA LYS A 85 -7.42 -0.58 -8.71
C LYS A 85 -7.70 -1.08 -7.30
N SER A 86 -8.55 -0.37 -6.55
CA SER A 86 -8.94 -0.77 -5.20
C SER A 86 -9.68 -2.10 -5.20
N PHE A 87 -10.57 -2.32 -6.17
CA PHE A 87 -11.30 -3.57 -6.36
C PHE A 87 -10.34 -4.74 -6.65
N ALA A 88 -9.35 -4.53 -7.53
CA ALA A 88 -8.31 -5.52 -7.80
C ALA A 88 -7.57 -5.96 -6.52
N VAL A 89 -7.21 -5.00 -5.68
CA VAL A 89 -6.58 -5.31 -4.37
C VAL A 89 -7.55 -6.07 -3.47
N PHE A 90 -8.82 -5.65 -3.38
CA PHE A 90 -9.83 -6.30 -2.52
C PHE A 90 -10.21 -7.70 -3.01
N LEU A 91 -10.11 -7.99 -4.31
CA LEU A 91 -10.25 -9.36 -4.83
C LEU A 91 -9.18 -10.30 -4.24
N LEU A 92 -8.00 -9.81 -3.91
CA LEU A 92 -6.83 -10.62 -3.58
C LEU A 92 -6.40 -10.55 -2.10
N GLU A 93 -6.79 -9.50 -1.34
CA GLU A 93 -6.25 -9.18 -0.01
C GLU A 93 -6.32 -10.31 1.03
N LYS A 94 -7.29 -11.21 0.95
CA LYS A 94 -7.44 -12.34 1.89
C LYS A 94 -6.80 -13.63 1.41
N LEU A 95 -6.11 -13.60 0.28
CA LEU A 95 -5.53 -14.77 -0.37
C LEU A 95 -4.00 -14.78 -0.32
N THR A 96 -3.39 -13.82 0.37
CA THR A 96 -1.93 -13.62 0.37
C THR A 96 -1.13 -14.81 0.88
N ALA A 97 -1.73 -15.67 1.71
CA ALA A 97 -1.11 -16.91 2.18
C ALA A 97 -0.97 -17.98 1.07
N GLU A 98 -1.75 -17.86 -0.01
CA GLU A 98 -1.72 -18.80 -1.15
C GLU A 98 -0.73 -18.34 -2.24
N PHE A 99 -0.27 -17.08 -2.19
CA PHE A 99 0.60 -16.49 -3.19
C PHE A 99 2.05 -16.91 -3.01
N ARG A 100 2.71 -17.12 -4.14
CA ARG A 100 4.11 -17.53 -4.26
C ARG A 100 4.98 -16.37 -4.77
N ASP A 101 6.20 -16.69 -5.19
CA ASP A 101 7.13 -15.67 -5.70
C ASP A 101 6.70 -15.10 -7.06
N ALA A 102 5.88 -15.82 -7.84
CA ALA A 102 5.32 -15.33 -9.09
C ALA A 102 4.34 -14.15 -8.85
N GLU A 103 3.39 -14.34 -7.92
CA GLU A 103 2.43 -13.29 -7.57
C GLU A 103 3.12 -12.11 -6.86
N PHE A 104 4.15 -12.37 -6.05
CA PHE A 104 4.95 -11.30 -5.45
C PHE A 104 5.62 -10.42 -6.51
N LYS A 105 6.21 -11.02 -7.56
CA LYS A 105 6.80 -10.29 -8.69
C LYS A 105 5.73 -9.53 -9.49
N LEU A 106 4.56 -10.11 -9.67
CA LEU A 106 3.43 -9.44 -10.31
C LEU A 106 3.03 -8.19 -9.52
N PHE A 107 2.81 -8.30 -8.21
CA PHE A 107 2.44 -7.15 -7.36
C PHE A 107 3.57 -6.11 -7.28
N GLU A 108 4.84 -6.52 -7.30
CA GLU A 108 5.95 -5.61 -7.45
C GLU A 108 5.86 -4.81 -8.76
N SER A 109 5.52 -5.46 -9.88
CA SER A 109 5.36 -4.78 -11.17
C SER A 109 4.21 -3.76 -11.19
N TRP A 110 3.21 -3.92 -10.31
CA TRP A 110 2.12 -2.97 -10.18
C TRP A 110 2.56 -1.63 -9.59
N LEU A 111 3.70 -1.55 -8.89
CA LEU A 111 4.26 -0.29 -8.41
C LEU A 111 4.52 0.70 -9.54
N GLY A 112 4.83 0.22 -10.76
CA GLY A 112 4.96 1.06 -11.95
C GLY A 112 3.64 1.55 -12.55
N ARG A 113 2.49 1.16 -11.98
CA ARG A 113 1.14 1.52 -12.45
C ARG A 113 0.38 2.36 -11.42
N ILE A 114 1.06 2.93 -10.44
CA ILE A 114 0.47 3.74 -9.36
C ILE A 114 0.11 5.13 -9.89
N ASN A 115 -1.13 5.56 -9.66
CA ASN A 115 -1.63 6.89 -10.00
C ASN A 115 -1.85 7.75 -8.75
N SER A 116 -2.02 7.13 -7.57
CA SER A 116 -2.32 7.83 -6.33
C SER A 116 -1.71 7.14 -5.11
N TRP A 117 -1.64 7.88 -3.99
CA TRP A 117 -1.21 7.28 -2.72
C TRP A 117 -2.18 6.17 -2.24
N ALA A 118 -3.46 6.23 -2.61
CA ALA A 118 -4.45 5.23 -2.21
C ALA A 118 -4.22 3.89 -2.94
N ASP A 119 -3.93 3.92 -4.25
CA ASP A 119 -3.55 2.73 -5.02
C ASP A 119 -2.29 2.10 -4.44
N HIS A 120 -1.30 2.96 -4.16
CA HIS A 120 -0.02 2.58 -3.60
C HIS A 120 -0.19 1.86 -2.25
N ASP A 121 -0.86 2.53 -1.31
CA ASP A 121 -0.99 2.01 0.05
C ASP A 121 -1.91 0.78 0.09
N GLY A 122 -2.94 0.75 -0.76
CA GLY A 122 -3.77 -0.44 -0.96
C GLY A 122 -2.96 -1.64 -1.42
N LEU A 123 -2.19 -1.50 -2.50
CA LEU A 123 -1.33 -2.55 -3.04
C LEU A 123 -0.31 -3.03 -2.00
N VAL A 124 0.46 -2.10 -1.45
CA VAL A 124 1.60 -2.46 -0.59
C VAL A 124 1.12 -3.02 0.74
N HIS A 125 0.12 -2.40 1.37
CA HIS A 125 -0.35 -2.79 2.70
C HIS A 125 -1.11 -4.12 2.70
N TYR A 126 -1.96 -4.35 1.69
CA TYR A 126 -2.83 -5.53 1.66
C TYR A 126 -2.25 -6.73 0.91
N LEU A 127 -1.37 -6.51 -0.07
CA LEU A 127 -0.82 -7.62 -0.87
C LEU A 127 0.66 -7.87 -0.58
N ILE A 128 1.51 -6.85 -0.63
CA ILE A 128 2.97 -7.01 -0.55
C ILE A 128 3.44 -7.24 0.89
N ALA A 129 3.00 -6.40 1.83
CA ALA A 129 3.46 -6.47 3.22
C ALA A 129 3.15 -7.81 3.91
N PRO A 130 1.94 -8.42 3.77
CA PRO A 130 1.67 -9.75 4.30
C PRO A 130 2.62 -10.82 3.75
N MET A 131 2.97 -10.72 2.46
CA MET A 131 3.89 -11.68 1.84
C MET A 131 5.34 -11.50 2.31
N ILE A 132 5.75 -10.29 2.70
CA ILE A 132 7.06 -10.04 3.32
C ILE A 132 7.07 -10.58 4.76
N VAL A 133 6.01 -10.36 5.53
CA VAL A 133 5.88 -10.92 6.89
C VAL A 133 5.93 -12.45 6.87
N ALA A 134 5.21 -13.08 5.92
CA ALA A 134 5.19 -14.53 5.78
C ALA A 134 6.54 -15.12 5.33
N LYS A 135 7.35 -14.37 4.59
CA LYS A 135 8.68 -14.80 4.13
C LYS A 135 9.71 -13.67 4.39
N PRO A 136 10.27 -13.55 5.62
CA PRO A 136 11.16 -12.46 6.03
C PRO A 136 12.36 -12.23 5.10
N ALA A 137 12.85 -13.25 4.43
CA ALA A 137 13.93 -13.11 3.43
C ALA A 137 13.58 -12.13 2.28
N ARG A 138 12.30 -11.84 2.07
CA ARG A 138 11.83 -10.84 1.09
C ARG A 138 12.11 -9.39 1.53
N THR A 139 12.49 -9.12 2.78
CA THR A 139 12.91 -7.77 3.23
C THR A 139 14.10 -7.22 2.41
N ARG A 140 14.88 -8.07 1.77
CA ARG A 140 15.96 -7.62 0.88
C ARG A 140 15.46 -6.71 -0.25
N ILE A 141 14.21 -6.88 -0.67
CA ILE A 141 13.62 -6.10 -1.76
C ILE A 141 13.49 -4.62 -1.39
N VAL A 142 13.17 -4.31 -0.12
CA VAL A 142 12.95 -2.92 0.31
C VAL A 142 14.21 -2.06 0.14
N PHE A 143 15.39 -2.66 0.29
CA PHE A 143 16.67 -1.95 0.10
C PHE A 143 16.97 -1.66 -1.38
N ARG A 144 16.45 -2.47 -2.30
CA ARG A 144 16.49 -2.18 -3.74
C ARG A 144 15.51 -1.06 -4.07
N TRP A 145 14.28 -1.13 -3.55
CA TRP A 145 13.27 -0.10 -3.76
C TRP A 145 13.66 1.26 -3.19
N ALA A 146 14.33 1.29 -2.03
CA ALA A 146 14.83 2.53 -1.44
C ALA A 146 15.84 3.28 -2.30
N LYS A 147 16.48 2.61 -3.27
CA LYS A 147 17.44 3.19 -4.21
C LYS A 147 16.83 3.51 -5.58
N SER A 148 15.52 3.29 -5.76
CA SER A 148 14.84 3.53 -7.03
C SER A 148 14.72 5.01 -7.33
N GLN A 149 14.80 5.38 -8.62
CA GLN A 149 14.46 6.73 -9.07
C GLN A 149 12.94 7.01 -8.93
N ASP A 150 12.12 5.97 -8.99
CA ASP A 150 10.67 6.08 -8.82
C ASP A 150 10.28 6.21 -7.33
N ARG A 151 9.59 7.31 -7.01
CA ARG A 151 9.08 7.59 -5.67
C ARG A 151 8.13 6.52 -5.13
N SER A 152 7.36 5.86 -6.02
CA SER A 152 6.43 4.79 -5.62
C SER A 152 7.19 3.61 -5.01
N HIS A 153 8.32 3.22 -5.61
CA HIS A 153 9.18 2.17 -5.05
C HIS A 153 9.81 2.61 -3.72
N ARG A 154 10.32 3.85 -3.62
CA ARG A 154 10.93 4.33 -2.36
C ARG A 154 9.90 4.40 -1.22
N ARG A 155 8.67 4.86 -1.51
CA ARG A 155 7.58 4.80 -0.53
C ARG A 155 7.21 3.36 -0.18
N ALA A 156 7.13 2.46 -1.18
CA ALA A 156 6.83 1.04 -0.96
C ALA A 156 7.83 0.37 -0.02
N ALA A 157 9.11 0.76 -0.08
CA ALA A 157 10.11 0.26 0.86
C ALA A 157 9.74 0.53 2.32
N CYS A 158 9.14 1.69 2.61
CA CYS A 158 8.67 2.02 3.96
C CYS A 158 7.36 1.28 4.31
N VAL A 159 6.35 1.38 3.45
CA VAL A 159 5.00 0.87 3.74
C VAL A 159 4.98 -0.65 3.86
N ALA A 160 5.82 -1.35 3.10
CA ALA A 160 5.94 -2.81 3.13
C ALA A 160 6.42 -3.39 4.47
N LEU A 161 7.12 -2.61 5.28
CA LEU A 161 7.58 -3.05 6.61
C LEU A 161 6.60 -2.72 7.74
N ILE A 162 5.56 -1.92 7.51
CA ILE A 162 4.64 -1.45 8.56
C ILE A 162 3.96 -2.61 9.28
N GLN A 163 3.49 -3.62 8.54
CA GLN A 163 2.82 -4.76 9.16
C GLN A 163 3.77 -5.57 10.07
N GLY A 164 5.01 -5.77 9.64
CA GLY A 164 6.04 -6.39 10.45
C GLY A 164 6.41 -5.54 11.67
N ALA A 165 6.53 -4.22 11.51
CA ALA A 165 6.79 -3.28 12.60
C ALA A 165 5.73 -3.37 13.71
N ARG A 166 4.44 -3.47 13.36
CA ARG A 166 3.34 -3.69 14.32
C ARG A 166 3.46 -5.00 15.10
N GLN A 167 4.15 -5.98 14.53
CA GLN A 167 4.44 -7.28 15.17
C GLN A 167 5.82 -7.29 15.84
N ARG A 168 6.48 -6.15 16.00
CA ARG A 168 7.84 -5.98 16.53
C ARG A 168 8.90 -6.74 15.73
N MET A 169 8.67 -6.94 14.44
CA MET A 169 9.62 -7.53 13.49
C MET A 169 10.41 -6.44 12.77
N PHE A 170 11.54 -6.82 12.21
CA PHE A 170 12.31 -6.02 11.25
C PHE A 170 12.94 -4.74 11.81
N PHE A 171 13.11 -4.60 13.12
CA PHE A 171 13.67 -3.38 13.69
C PHE A 171 15.06 -3.01 13.09
N PRO A 172 16.03 -3.95 12.95
CA PRO A 172 17.31 -3.66 12.29
C PRO A 172 17.15 -3.18 10.84
N GLU A 173 16.26 -3.83 10.08
CA GLU A 173 15.96 -3.47 8.69
C GLU A 173 15.30 -2.10 8.59
N ILE A 174 14.41 -1.77 9.53
CA ILE A 174 13.74 -0.47 9.61
C ILE A 174 14.76 0.65 9.87
N ILE A 175 15.69 0.45 10.81
CA ILE A 175 16.75 1.42 11.09
C ILE A 175 17.64 1.62 9.87
N ARG A 176 18.06 0.54 9.24
CA ARG A 176 18.88 0.59 8.02
C ARG A 176 18.16 1.29 6.87
N LEU A 177 16.88 0.97 6.66
CA LEU A 177 16.05 1.59 5.63
C LEU A 177 15.85 3.08 5.91
N SER A 178 15.57 3.43 7.16
CA SER A 178 15.44 4.81 7.60
C SER A 178 16.70 5.62 7.27
N SER A 179 17.88 5.08 7.55
CA SER A 179 19.14 5.74 7.23
C SER A 179 19.34 6.00 5.73
N LEU A 180 18.80 5.14 4.87
CA LEU A 180 18.88 5.31 3.41
C LEU A 180 17.92 6.39 2.88
N LEU A 181 16.75 6.55 3.52
CA LEU A 181 15.67 7.42 3.06
C LEU A 181 15.56 8.72 3.87
N LEU A 182 16.43 8.93 4.86
CA LEU A 182 16.35 10.10 5.75
C LEU A 182 16.54 11.43 5.00
N SER A 183 17.31 11.42 3.91
CA SER A 183 17.56 12.58 3.05
C SER A 183 16.67 12.64 1.81
N ASP A 184 15.62 11.80 1.73
CA ASP A 184 14.69 11.84 0.59
C ASP A 184 13.89 13.14 0.62
N GLU A 185 13.81 13.82 -0.53
CA GLU A 185 13.15 15.13 -0.65
C GLU A 185 11.66 15.00 -1.01
N ASP A 186 11.20 13.83 -1.47
CA ASP A 186 9.81 13.61 -1.84
C ASP A 186 8.92 13.50 -0.58
N ASP A 187 7.88 14.34 -0.50
CA ASP A 187 7.00 14.41 0.67
C ASP A 187 6.20 13.11 0.89
N MET A 188 5.90 12.37 -0.17
CA MET A 188 5.19 11.08 -0.06
C MET A 188 6.10 9.99 0.50
N VAL A 189 7.40 10.02 0.16
CA VAL A 189 8.40 9.12 0.74
C VAL A 189 8.63 9.48 2.21
N GLN A 190 8.80 10.77 2.53
CA GLN A 190 8.94 11.26 3.91
C GLN A 190 7.74 10.87 4.78
N LYS A 191 6.50 11.01 4.27
CA LYS A 191 5.29 10.55 4.97
C LYS A 191 5.28 9.05 5.17
N GLY A 192 5.72 8.27 4.17
CA GLY A 192 5.86 6.81 4.26
C GLY A 192 6.86 6.40 5.35
N LEU A 193 8.03 7.04 5.39
CA LEU A 193 9.04 6.80 6.42
C LEU A 193 8.54 7.21 7.80
N GLY A 194 7.90 8.37 7.92
CA GLY A 194 7.30 8.83 9.16
C GLY A 194 6.22 7.86 9.67
N TRP A 195 5.37 7.33 8.77
CA TRP A 195 4.37 6.33 9.12
C TRP A 195 5.01 5.03 9.63
N LEU A 196 6.02 4.51 8.93
CA LEU A 196 6.75 3.33 9.38
C LEU A 196 7.33 3.53 10.79
N LEU A 197 8.02 4.63 11.03
CA LEU A 197 8.62 4.96 12.33
C LEU A 197 7.54 5.16 13.42
N ARG A 198 6.39 5.73 13.09
CA ARG A 198 5.25 5.86 14.00
C ARG A 198 4.72 4.49 14.44
N GLU A 199 4.48 3.59 13.50
CA GLU A 199 3.98 2.25 13.83
C GLU A 199 5.02 1.42 14.58
N THR A 200 6.31 1.62 14.29
CA THR A 200 7.40 1.02 15.05
C THR A 200 7.43 1.54 16.50
N ALA A 201 7.29 2.86 16.67
CA ALA A 201 7.26 3.48 18.01
C ALA A 201 6.02 3.07 18.82
N LYS A 202 4.87 2.87 18.17
CA LYS A 202 3.66 2.32 18.85
C LYS A 202 3.86 0.90 19.33
N ALA A 203 4.47 0.05 18.51
CA ALA A 203 4.67 -1.35 18.83
C ALA A 203 5.79 -1.56 19.84
N ASP A 204 6.89 -0.81 19.70
CA ASP A 204 8.05 -0.90 20.60
C ASP A 204 8.72 0.48 20.78
N PRO A 205 8.22 1.28 21.72
CA PRO A 205 8.79 2.61 21.98
C PRO A 205 10.19 2.55 22.61
N LYS A 206 10.53 1.45 23.29
CA LYS A 206 11.77 1.34 24.07
C LYS A 206 13.04 1.50 23.21
N PRO A 207 13.23 0.80 22.09
CA PRO A 207 14.35 1.05 21.19
C PRO A 207 14.07 2.18 20.20
N THR A 208 12.80 2.49 19.87
CA THR A 208 12.47 3.43 18.81
C THR A 208 12.62 4.89 19.25
N VAL A 209 12.26 5.24 20.50
CA VAL A 209 12.38 6.62 21.00
C VAL A 209 13.85 7.09 21.02
N PRO A 210 14.81 6.32 21.57
CA PRO A 210 16.24 6.66 21.46
C PRO A 210 16.70 6.85 20.01
N TYR A 211 16.26 6.00 19.09
CA TYR A 211 16.57 6.15 17.67
C TYR A 211 16.02 7.48 17.10
N LEU A 212 14.77 7.81 17.36
CA LEU A 212 14.19 9.10 16.93
C LEU A 212 14.95 10.29 17.50
N MET A 213 15.42 10.20 18.75
CA MET A 213 16.28 11.22 19.35
C MET A 213 17.63 11.36 18.63
N SER A 214 18.23 10.25 18.21
CA SER A 214 19.53 10.26 17.52
C SER A 214 19.50 10.84 16.10
N ILE A 215 18.34 10.83 15.44
CA ILE A 215 18.17 11.34 14.08
C ILE A 215 17.53 12.73 14.03
N ARG A 216 17.07 13.29 15.15
CA ARG A 216 16.21 14.49 15.18
C ARG A 216 16.80 15.72 14.49
N ASP A 217 18.12 15.87 14.53
CA ASP A 217 18.81 17.05 13.97
C ASP A 217 19.08 16.91 12.45
N ARG A 218 18.95 15.68 11.92
CA ARG A 218 19.20 15.37 10.50
C ARG A 218 17.93 15.02 9.73
N ALA A 219 16.90 14.52 10.42
CA ALA A 219 15.67 14.07 9.79
C ALA A 219 14.79 15.26 9.36
N PRO A 220 14.13 15.16 8.18
CA PRO A 220 13.12 16.11 7.77
C PRO A 220 12.04 16.28 8.83
N ARG A 221 11.58 17.51 9.03
CA ARG A 221 10.52 17.81 10.03
C ARG A 221 9.25 17.03 9.77
N LEU A 222 8.92 16.77 8.52
CA LEU A 222 7.75 15.97 8.14
C LEU A 222 7.87 14.54 8.67
N VAL A 223 9.04 13.90 8.51
CA VAL A 223 9.30 12.54 9.05
C VAL A 223 9.12 12.52 10.55
N LEU A 224 9.77 13.44 11.28
CA LEU A 224 9.70 13.47 12.75
C LEU A 224 8.29 13.77 13.26
N ARG A 225 7.58 14.72 12.65
CA ARG A 225 6.20 15.07 13.07
C ARG A 225 5.29 13.86 12.92
N THR A 226 5.37 13.15 11.80
CA THR A 226 4.57 11.94 11.55
C THR A 226 4.98 10.80 12.49
N ALA A 227 6.27 10.56 12.68
CA ALA A 227 6.76 9.52 13.57
C ALA A 227 6.33 9.70 15.03
N CYS A 228 6.19 10.96 15.47
CA CYS A 228 5.89 11.29 16.87
C CYS A 228 4.39 11.48 17.16
N GLU A 229 3.49 11.34 16.17
CA GLU A 229 2.05 11.65 16.33
C GLU A 229 1.40 10.95 17.52
N THR A 230 1.80 9.72 17.81
CA THR A 230 1.20 8.88 18.86
C THR A 230 2.01 8.80 20.13
N LEU A 231 3.17 9.48 20.19
CA LEU A 231 4.01 9.49 21.39
C LEU A 231 3.45 10.44 22.46
N PRO A 232 3.74 10.17 23.76
CA PRO A 232 3.40 11.08 24.84
C PRO A 232 3.92 12.49 24.61
N SER A 233 3.13 13.50 24.97
CA SER A 233 3.40 14.92 24.72
C SER A 233 4.82 15.36 25.12
N GLY A 234 5.32 14.93 26.29
CA GLY A 234 6.67 15.25 26.76
C GLY A 234 7.77 14.67 25.87
N THR A 235 7.62 13.41 25.45
CA THR A 235 8.56 12.74 24.53
C THR A 235 8.55 13.40 23.17
N ARG A 236 7.34 13.66 22.63
CA ARG A 236 7.17 14.35 21.35
C ARG A 236 7.84 15.72 21.35
N LYS A 237 7.64 16.53 22.42
CA LYS A 237 8.27 17.85 22.55
C LYS A 237 9.80 17.75 22.52
N LYS A 238 10.40 16.78 23.23
CA LYS A 238 11.86 16.56 23.25
C LYS A 238 12.42 16.21 21.87
N ILE A 239 11.75 15.31 21.12
CA ILE A 239 12.19 14.92 19.77
C ILE A 239 12.06 16.07 18.78
N LEU A 240 10.99 16.86 18.90
CA LEU A 240 10.69 17.98 18.01
C LEU A 240 11.34 19.32 18.40
N ALA A 241 12.03 19.39 19.55
CA ALA A 241 12.77 20.58 19.93
C ALA A 241 13.90 20.85 18.90
N LYS A 242 14.06 22.14 18.51
CA LYS A 242 15.25 22.57 17.78
C LYS A 242 16.38 22.75 18.78
N HIS A 243 17.57 22.36 18.42
CA HIS A 243 18.82 22.80 19.06
C HIS A 243 19.25 24.13 18.52
#